data_8419776166de8a9acb203b3c028f5dc9
#
_entry.id   8419776166de8a9acb203b3c028f5dc9
#
_cell.length_a   1.000
_cell.length_b   1.000
_cell.length_c   1.000
_cell.angle_alpha   90.00
_cell.angle_beta   90.00
_cell.angle_gamma   90.00
#
_symmetry.space_group_name_H-M   'P 1'
#
loop_
_entity.id
_entity.type
_entity.pdbx_description
1 polymer ?
#
loop_
_entity_poly.entity_id
_entity_poly.type
_entity_poly.pdbx_seq_one_letter_code
_entity_poly.pdbx_strand_id
1 'polypeptide(L)'
;MKIKPFKGVRPPKEYVEQVQSRPYDVLNSAEVRAEAEGNEKSLYHIIKPEIDFPEGTDEHDPKVYEKAAQNFQMFQDKGWLVQDGKERYYIYAQTMNGKTQYGLVVCAYVDDYMTGKIKKHELTRRDKEEDRMKHVRVNNANIEPVFFAYPDNKDVDAIVAKYTKGTPEYDYTAELDGFRHTFWIIDDDADIQRITELFAAMPAMYIADGHHRSAAAALVGAEKAKQNPNHRGDEEYNFFMAVCFPANQLTIIDYNRVVKDLNGLSDEEFLKKLSDDFIVEKKGAEIFKPSRLHEFSLYLGGNWYSLVAKPGTYNDNDPIGVLDVTISSNLILDKILGIKDLRSDKRIDFVGGIRGLGELKKRVDSGEMKVALALYPVSMKQLIDIADTGNIMPPKTTWFEPKLRSGLVIHKLS
;
A
#
# COMPACT_ATOMS: atom_id res chain seq x y z
N MET A 1 -14.07 -9.08 -14.02
CA MET A 1 -13.89 -7.77 -13.32
C MET A 1 -14.34 -6.65 -14.24
N LYS A 2 -15.21 -5.77 -13.78
CA LYS A 2 -15.67 -4.62 -14.58
C LYS A 2 -14.73 -3.45 -14.36
N ILE A 3 -14.11 -2.97 -15.43
CA ILE A 3 -13.27 -1.75 -15.43
C ILE A 3 -13.74 -0.78 -16.51
N LYS A 4 -13.32 0.47 -16.41
CA LYS A 4 -13.70 1.55 -17.33
C LYS A 4 -12.50 2.46 -17.60
N PRO A 5 -12.28 2.93 -18.84
CA PRO A 5 -11.41 4.06 -19.13
C PRO A 5 -12.00 5.34 -18.58
N PHE A 6 -11.20 6.36 -18.36
CA PHE A 6 -11.65 7.62 -17.77
C PHE A 6 -10.87 8.83 -18.32
N LYS A 7 -11.45 10.01 -18.16
CA LYS A 7 -10.79 11.28 -18.47
C LYS A 7 -9.93 11.70 -17.29
N GLY A 8 -8.68 11.26 -17.27
CA GLY A 8 -7.76 11.55 -16.19
C GLY A 8 -7.49 13.05 -16.04
N VAL A 9 -7.48 13.53 -14.80
CA VAL A 9 -6.98 14.87 -14.46
C VAL A 9 -5.53 14.72 -14.05
N ARG A 10 -4.61 15.34 -14.77
CA ARG A 10 -3.18 15.07 -14.63
C ARG A 10 -2.32 16.30 -14.91
N PRO A 11 -1.11 16.36 -14.34
CA PRO A 11 -0.23 17.50 -14.56
C PRO A 11 0.29 17.53 -16.00
N PRO A 12 0.50 18.73 -16.57
CA PRO A 12 1.38 18.91 -17.71
C PRO A 12 2.77 18.30 -17.42
N LYS A 13 3.43 17.83 -18.47
CA LYS A 13 4.71 17.11 -18.37
C LYS A 13 5.77 17.90 -17.57
N GLU A 14 5.82 19.20 -17.74
CA GLU A 14 6.76 20.09 -17.05
C GLU A 14 6.51 20.25 -15.55
N TYR A 15 5.33 19.88 -15.06
CA TYR A 15 4.95 20.01 -13.65
C TYR A 15 4.87 18.68 -12.89
N VAL A 16 4.98 17.53 -13.56
CA VAL A 16 4.73 16.23 -12.93
C VAL A 16 5.61 15.98 -11.73
N GLU A 17 6.89 16.32 -11.78
CA GLU A 17 7.83 16.13 -10.65
C GLU A 17 7.49 17.02 -9.46
N GLN A 18 6.96 18.22 -9.70
CA GLN A 18 6.53 19.13 -8.64
C GLN A 18 5.19 18.72 -8.04
N VAL A 19 4.28 18.16 -8.84
CA VAL A 19 2.93 17.78 -8.41
C VAL A 19 2.94 16.45 -7.68
N GLN A 20 3.64 15.45 -8.19
CA GLN A 20 3.63 14.10 -7.64
C GLN A 20 4.04 14.06 -6.16
N SER A 21 3.46 13.16 -5.40
CA SER A 21 3.78 12.98 -3.99
C SER A 21 3.76 11.51 -3.58
N ARG A 22 4.34 11.21 -2.42
CA ARG A 22 4.12 9.93 -1.75
C ARG A 22 2.68 9.85 -1.23
N PRO A 23 2.14 8.63 -0.94
CA PRO A 23 0.80 8.49 -0.36
C PRO A 23 0.69 9.19 1.01
N TYR A 24 -0.53 9.58 1.35
CA TYR A 24 -0.84 10.34 2.57
C TYR A 24 -0.43 9.65 3.88
N ASP A 25 -0.34 8.32 3.88
CA ASP A 25 -0.16 7.48 5.07
C ASP A 25 1.30 7.08 5.35
N VAL A 26 2.23 7.50 4.52
CA VAL A 26 3.66 7.16 4.70
C VAL A 26 4.44 8.25 5.45
N LEU A 27 3.83 9.42 5.66
CA LEU A 27 4.44 10.59 6.31
C LEU A 27 3.52 11.22 7.34
N ASN A 28 4.10 11.73 8.42
CA ASN A 28 3.40 12.63 9.32
C ASN A 28 3.37 14.08 8.77
N SER A 29 2.56 14.94 9.38
CA SER A 29 2.36 16.32 8.89
C SER A 29 3.65 17.17 8.94
N ALA A 30 4.55 16.92 9.88
CA ALA A 30 5.84 17.64 9.95
C ALA A 30 6.76 17.26 8.78
N GLU A 31 6.84 15.98 8.47
CA GLU A 31 7.59 15.47 7.31
C GLU A 31 7.02 15.98 6.00
N VAL A 32 5.68 16.01 5.87
CA VAL A 32 5.01 16.56 4.68
C VAL A 32 5.29 18.05 4.50
N ARG A 33 5.27 18.84 5.59
CA ARG A 33 5.66 20.27 5.54
C ARG A 33 7.07 20.45 4.99
N ALA A 34 8.02 19.65 5.47
CA ALA A 34 9.40 19.70 5.02
C ALA A 34 9.54 19.33 3.52
N GLU A 35 8.83 18.28 3.06
CA GLU A 35 8.86 17.90 1.64
C GLU A 35 8.16 18.90 0.72
N ALA A 36 7.11 19.55 1.18
CA ALA A 36 6.36 20.52 0.38
C ALA A 36 6.95 21.95 0.45
N GLU A 37 7.98 22.18 1.27
CA GLU A 37 8.56 23.50 1.47
C GLU A 37 8.99 24.13 0.14
N GLY A 38 8.46 25.34 -0.13
CA GLY A 38 8.77 26.08 -1.37
C GLY A 38 8.11 25.52 -2.64
N ASN A 39 7.32 24.46 -2.53
CA ASN A 39 6.63 23.85 -3.67
C ASN A 39 5.10 24.00 -3.58
N GLU A 40 4.59 25.11 -4.10
CA GLU A 40 3.15 25.39 -4.12
C GLU A 40 2.32 24.45 -5.00
N LYS A 41 2.98 23.68 -5.91
CA LYS A 41 2.35 22.68 -6.78
C LYS A 41 2.32 21.28 -6.17
N SER A 42 2.88 21.08 -4.98
CA SER A 42 2.88 19.78 -4.34
C SER A 42 1.46 19.28 -4.09
N LEU A 43 1.17 18.04 -4.48
CA LEU A 43 -0.13 17.41 -4.22
C LEU A 43 -0.43 17.30 -2.72
N TYR A 44 0.56 17.38 -1.87
CA TYR A 44 0.35 17.41 -0.43
C TYR A 44 -0.60 18.51 0.03
N HIS A 45 -0.66 19.65 -0.66
CA HIS A 45 -1.66 20.71 -0.40
C HIS A 45 -3.11 20.25 -0.61
N ILE A 46 -3.32 19.13 -1.32
CA ILE A 46 -4.65 18.53 -1.53
C ILE A 46 -4.88 17.33 -0.61
N ILE A 47 -3.88 16.44 -0.47
CA ILE A 47 -4.04 15.18 0.28
C ILE A 47 -3.71 15.30 1.78
N LYS A 48 -2.93 16.32 2.17
CA LYS A 48 -2.53 16.65 3.54
C LYS A 48 -2.65 18.16 3.76
N PRO A 49 -3.85 18.75 3.55
CA PRO A 49 -4.03 20.21 3.50
C PRO A 49 -3.83 20.92 4.84
N GLU A 50 -3.68 20.20 5.95
CA GLU A 50 -3.31 20.77 7.24
C GLU A 50 -1.95 21.50 7.19
N ILE A 51 -1.11 21.20 6.18
CA ILE A 51 0.17 21.93 6.00
C ILE A 51 0.00 23.41 5.61
N ASP A 52 -1.18 23.79 5.12
CA ASP A 52 -1.53 25.18 4.78
C ASP A 52 -2.02 25.98 6.01
N PHE A 53 -2.06 25.35 7.18
CA PHE A 53 -2.46 25.95 8.45
C PHE A 53 -1.29 25.95 9.44
N PRO A 54 -1.37 26.70 10.55
CA PRO A 54 -0.34 26.65 11.60
C PRO A 54 -0.08 25.23 12.11
N GLU A 55 1.15 24.98 12.55
CA GLU A 55 1.51 23.71 13.19
C GLU A 55 0.58 23.40 14.36
N GLY A 56 0.25 22.13 14.53
CA GLY A 56 -0.69 21.66 15.56
C GLY A 56 -2.16 21.77 15.17
N THR A 57 -2.48 22.26 13.96
CA THR A 57 -3.86 22.20 13.45
C THR A 57 -4.29 20.75 13.32
N ASP A 58 -5.48 20.43 13.84
CA ASP A 58 -6.07 19.09 13.71
C ASP A 58 -6.32 18.76 12.23
N GLU A 59 -5.72 17.70 11.74
CA GLU A 59 -5.90 17.22 10.36
C GLU A 59 -7.36 16.83 10.06
N HIS A 60 -8.19 16.63 11.08
CA HIS A 60 -9.62 16.29 10.95
C HIS A 60 -10.56 17.48 11.13
N ASP A 61 -10.04 18.69 11.30
CA ASP A 61 -10.87 19.91 11.38
C ASP A 61 -11.60 20.10 10.02
N PRO A 62 -12.92 20.43 10.03
CA PRO A 62 -13.68 20.66 8.80
C PRO A 62 -13.03 21.63 7.81
N LYS A 63 -12.39 22.71 8.31
CA LYS A 63 -11.69 23.69 7.46
C LYS A 63 -10.52 23.07 6.65
N VAL A 64 -9.92 22.00 7.17
CA VAL A 64 -8.82 21.28 6.49
C VAL A 64 -9.35 20.54 5.26
N TYR A 65 -10.51 19.88 5.39
CA TYR A 65 -11.17 19.24 4.23
C TYR A 65 -11.65 20.26 3.20
N GLU A 66 -12.20 21.38 3.64
CA GLU A 66 -12.60 22.49 2.74
C GLU A 66 -11.39 23.02 1.97
N LYS A 67 -10.24 23.14 2.63
CA LYS A 67 -8.98 23.55 2.01
C LYS A 67 -8.53 22.57 0.92
N ALA A 68 -8.68 21.26 1.14
CA ALA A 68 -8.40 20.26 0.11
C ALA A 68 -9.18 20.54 -1.18
N ALA A 69 -10.50 20.76 -1.07
CA ALA A 69 -11.35 21.06 -2.22
C ALA A 69 -10.99 22.37 -2.92
N GLN A 70 -10.69 23.41 -2.13
CA GLN A 70 -10.23 24.70 -2.67
C GLN A 70 -8.91 24.55 -3.43
N ASN A 71 -7.96 23.83 -2.87
CA ASN A 71 -6.66 23.58 -3.51
C ASN A 71 -6.82 22.75 -4.79
N PHE A 72 -7.64 21.72 -4.78
CA PHE A 72 -7.89 20.91 -5.97
C PHE A 72 -8.50 21.74 -7.11
N GLN A 73 -9.47 22.63 -6.81
CA GLN A 73 -10.00 23.56 -7.78
C GLN A 73 -8.93 24.56 -8.29
N MET A 74 -8.16 25.14 -7.36
CA MET A 74 -7.09 26.08 -7.68
C MET A 74 -6.03 25.45 -8.61
N PHE A 75 -5.64 24.21 -8.39
CA PHE A 75 -4.69 23.50 -9.25
C PHE A 75 -5.21 23.36 -10.68
N GLN A 76 -6.51 23.11 -10.84
CA GLN A 76 -7.15 23.06 -12.15
C GLN A 76 -7.21 24.45 -12.79
N ASP A 77 -7.60 25.48 -12.05
CA ASP A 77 -7.71 26.86 -12.55
C ASP A 77 -6.34 27.41 -13.00
N LYS A 78 -5.28 27.04 -12.30
CA LYS A 78 -3.90 27.42 -12.65
C LYS A 78 -3.27 26.56 -13.78
N GLY A 79 -3.96 25.53 -14.24
CA GLY A 79 -3.44 24.60 -15.25
C GLY A 79 -2.31 23.69 -14.75
N TRP A 80 -2.15 23.55 -13.44
CA TRP A 80 -1.23 22.58 -12.84
C TRP A 80 -1.77 21.15 -12.91
N LEU A 81 -3.08 21.01 -13.03
CA LEU A 81 -3.81 19.79 -13.33
C LEU A 81 -4.79 20.07 -14.46
N VAL A 82 -4.77 19.24 -15.49
CA VAL A 82 -5.62 19.39 -16.69
C VAL A 82 -6.35 18.08 -16.94
N GLN A 83 -7.65 18.17 -17.22
CA GLN A 83 -8.44 16.98 -17.55
C GLN A 83 -8.25 16.60 -19.04
N ASP A 84 -8.00 15.31 -19.28
CA ASP A 84 -7.94 14.77 -20.63
C ASP A 84 -9.29 14.91 -21.37
N GLY A 85 -9.23 15.17 -22.64
CA GLY A 85 -10.44 15.34 -23.46
C GLY A 85 -11.16 14.04 -23.81
N LYS A 86 -10.47 12.89 -23.69
CA LYS A 86 -10.93 11.55 -24.07
C LYS A 86 -10.74 10.58 -22.92
N GLU A 87 -11.65 9.60 -22.79
CA GLU A 87 -11.50 8.48 -21.86
C GLU A 87 -10.36 7.56 -22.32
N ARG A 88 -9.47 7.19 -21.38
CA ARG A 88 -8.26 6.41 -21.65
C ARG A 88 -7.96 5.47 -20.51
N TYR A 89 -7.13 4.47 -20.79
CA TYR A 89 -6.31 3.79 -19.79
C TYR A 89 -4.90 4.36 -19.81
N TYR A 90 -4.14 4.11 -18.76
CA TYR A 90 -2.76 4.54 -18.67
C TYR A 90 -1.91 3.36 -18.16
N ILE A 91 -0.60 3.45 -18.43
CA ILE A 91 0.38 2.53 -17.87
C ILE A 91 1.26 3.32 -16.91
N TYR A 92 1.39 2.85 -15.70
CA TYR A 92 2.29 3.40 -14.71
C TYR A 92 3.32 2.34 -14.32
N ALA A 93 4.58 2.56 -14.68
CA ALA A 93 5.70 1.70 -14.34
C ALA A 93 6.54 2.30 -13.22
N GLN A 94 7.03 1.43 -12.34
CA GLN A 94 7.92 1.78 -11.25
C GLN A 94 9.15 0.89 -11.32
N THR A 95 10.34 1.51 -11.24
CA THR A 95 11.63 0.80 -11.24
C THR A 95 12.33 1.03 -9.91
N MET A 96 12.64 -0.07 -9.22
CA MET A 96 13.38 -0.10 -7.97
C MET A 96 14.45 -1.20 -8.05
N ASN A 97 15.70 -0.85 -7.75
CA ASN A 97 16.83 -1.80 -7.74
C ASN A 97 16.95 -2.61 -9.05
N GLY A 98 16.75 -1.95 -10.19
CA GLY A 98 16.84 -2.57 -11.51
C GLY A 98 15.63 -3.43 -11.92
N LYS A 99 14.63 -3.60 -11.06
CA LYS A 99 13.39 -4.31 -11.38
C LYS A 99 12.27 -3.31 -11.68
N THR A 100 11.60 -3.50 -12.82
CA THR A 100 10.43 -2.69 -13.22
C THR A 100 9.15 -3.49 -13.12
N GLN A 101 8.11 -2.89 -12.54
CA GLN A 101 6.75 -3.40 -12.55
C GLN A 101 5.85 -2.46 -13.32
N TYR A 102 4.95 -3.02 -14.15
CA TYR A 102 4.07 -2.26 -15.04
C TYR A 102 2.63 -2.42 -14.60
N GLY A 103 1.99 -1.32 -14.21
CA GLY A 103 0.60 -1.29 -13.80
C GLY A 103 -0.30 -0.62 -14.83
N LEU A 104 -1.52 -1.14 -14.98
CA LEU A 104 -2.58 -0.48 -15.73
C LEU A 104 -3.38 0.41 -14.79
N VAL A 105 -3.51 1.69 -15.15
CA VAL A 105 -4.36 2.64 -14.44
C VAL A 105 -5.75 2.59 -15.07
N VAL A 106 -6.71 2.18 -14.27
CA VAL A 106 -8.09 1.95 -14.68
C VAL A 106 -9.06 2.50 -13.62
N CYS A 107 -10.33 2.61 -13.94
CA CYS A 107 -11.37 2.76 -12.95
C CYS A 107 -12.06 1.43 -12.71
N ALA A 108 -11.96 0.89 -11.50
CA ALA A 108 -12.55 -0.35 -11.06
C ALA A 108 -13.98 -0.13 -10.55
N TYR A 109 -14.86 -1.10 -10.75
CA TYR A 109 -16.27 -1.00 -10.43
C TYR A 109 -16.54 -1.14 -8.92
N VAL A 110 -17.28 -0.20 -8.36
CA VAL A 110 -17.64 -0.16 -6.93
C VAL A 110 -18.34 -1.44 -6.49
N ASP A 111 -19.27 -1.96 -7.30
CA ASP A 111 -20.02 -3.17 -6.92
C ASP A 111 -19.13 -4.44 -6.91
N ASP A 112 -18.07 -4.49 -7.69
CA ASP A 112 -17.08 -5.58 -7.62
C ASP A 112 -16.33 -5.56 -6.27
N TYR A 113 -16.14 -4.40 -5.67
CA TYR A 113 -15.64 -4.28 -4.29
C TYR A 113 -16.71 -4.69 -3.26
N MET A 114 -17.93 -4.18 -3.40
CA MET A 114 -19.03 -4.46 -2.46
C MET A 114 -19.44 -5.92 -2.42
N THR A 115 -19.35 -6.62 -3.56
CA THR A 115 -19.69 -8.05 -3.69
C THR A 115 -18.51 -9.00 -3.44
N GLY A 116 -17.31 -8.47 -3.14
CA GLY A 116 -16.13 -9.27 -2.81
C GLY A 116 -15.40 -9.89 -4.01
N LYS A 117 -15.64 -9.43 -5.23
CA LYS A 117 -14.82 -9.79 -6.40
C LYS A 117 -13.46 -9.09 -6.37
N ILE A 118 -13.40 -7.87 -5.83
CA ILE A 118 -12.15 -7.24 -5.40
C ILE A 118 -11.91 -7.71 -3.97
N LYS A 119 -10.91 -8.57 -3.80
CA LYS A 119 -10.65 -9.32 -2.57
C LYS A 119 -9.72 -8.58 -1.63
N LYS A 120 -10.05 -8.63 -0.35
CA LYS A 120 -9.31 -8.01 0.76
C LYS A 120 -8.53 -9.07 1.52
N HIS A 121 -7.43 -8.68 2.11
CA HIS A 121 -6.67 -9.50 3.06
C HIS A 121 -6.42 -8.79 4.39
N GLU A 122 -6.90 -7.55 4.55
CA GLU A 122 -6.75 -6.74 5.77
C GLU A 122 -8.07 -6.04 6.11
N LEU A 123 -8.36 -5.90 7.42
CA LEU A 123 -9.49 -5.11 7.90
C LEU A 123 -9.14 -3.63 7.93
N THR A 124 -10.09 -2.81 7.51
CA THR A 124 -9.98 -1.36 7.63
C THR A 124 -10.34 -0.87 9.03
N ARG A 125 -9.72 0.23 9.44
CA ARG A 125 -10.06 0.96 10.66
C ARG A 125 -11.11 2.02 10.33
N ARG A 126 -12.19 2.06 11.10
CA ARG A 126 -13.33 2.96 10.85
C ARG A 126 -12.95 4.44 10.85
N ASP A 127 -12.06 4.86 11.76
CA ASP A 127 -11.57 6.23 11.83
C ASP A 127 -10.83 6.66 10.55
N LYS A 128 -9.96 5.78 10.03
CA LYS A 128 -9.22 6.03 8.79
C LYS A 128 -10.11 5.97 7.55
N GLU A 129 -11.04 5.07 7.53
CA GLU A 129 -12.03 4.93 6.46
C GLU A 129 -12.89 6.20 6.36
N GLU A 130 -13.45 6.68 7.47
CA GLU A 130 -14.27 7.89 7.52
C GLU A 130 -13.48 9.14 7.10
N ASP A 131 -12.22 9.26 7.52
CA ASP A 131 -11.33 10.34 7.10
C ASP A 131 -11.14 10.35 5.57
N ARG A 132 -10.84 9.20 4.97
CA ARG A 132 -10.69 9.10 3.51
C ARG A 132 -12.02 9.33 2.77
N MET A 133 -13.15 8.90 3.32
CA MET A 133 -14.47 9.19 2.76
C MET A 133 -14.73 10.69 2.70
N LYS A 134 -14.38 11.44 3.75
CA LYS A 134 -14.51 12.91 3.76
C LYS A 134 -13.69 13.53 2.63
N HIS A 135 -12.43 13.10 2.45
CA HIS A 135 -11.60 13.59 1.34
C HIS A 135 -12.21 13.30 -0.02
N VAL A 136 -12.74 12.10 -0.25
CA VAL A 136 -13.42 11.74 -1.51
C VAL A 136 -14.66 12.60 -1.74
N ARG A 137 -15.47 12.81 -0.70
CA ARG A 137 -16.71 13.63 -0.78
C ARG A 137 -16.41 15.08 -1.13
N VAL A 138 -15.47 15.74 -0.43
CA VAL A 138 -15.19 17.16 -0.63
C VAL A 138 -14.52 17.45 -1.97
N ASN A 139 -13.62 16.58 -2.41
CA ASN A 139 -12.95 16.72 -3.69
C ASN A 139 -13.82 16.27 -4.87
N ASN A 140 -14.84 15.46 -4.60
CA ASN A 140 -15.60 14.74 -5.62
C ASN A 140 -14.70 14.01 -6.63
N ALA A 141 -13.64 13.38 -6.11
CA ALA A 141 -12.60 12.73 -6.90
C ALA A 141 -11.86 11.66 -6.09
N ASN A 142 -11.29 10.69 -6.79
CA ASN A 142 -10.24 9.83 -6.28
C ASN A 142 -8.89 10.49 -6.56
N ILE A 143 -8.35 11.22 -5.59
CA ILE A 143 -7.09 11.95 -5.74
C ILE A 143 -5.91 10.99 -5.74
N GLU A 144 -5.95 9.95 -4.90
CA GLU A 144 -4.90 8.96 -4.75
C GLU A 144 -5.35 7.61 -5.32
N PRO A 145 -4.50 6.89 -6.07
CA PRO A 145 -4.84 5.58 -6.59
C PRO A 145 -4.82 4.52 -5.51
N VAL A 146 -5.55 3.43 -5.73
CA VAL A 146 -5.40 2.18 -4.98
C VAL A 146 -4.55 1.20 -5.76
N PHE A 147 -3.91 0.26 -5.07
CA PHE A 147 -2.95 -0.66 -5.64
C PHE A 147 -3.53 -2.08 -5.65
N PHE A 148 -3.79 -2.64 -6.85
CA PHE A 148 -4.36 -3.96 -7.02
C PHE A 148 -3.40 -4.91 -7.76
N ALA A 149 -3.57 -6.19 -7.49
CA ALA A 149 -3.01 -7.27 -8.28
C ALA A 149 -4.13 -7.98 -9.06
N TYR A 150 -3.83 -8.41 -10.29
CA TYR A 150 -4.70 -9.26 -11.08
C TYR A 150 -3.99 -10.56 -11.48
N PRO A 151 -4.74 -11.65 -11.77
CA PRO A 151 -4.17 -12.90 -12.28
C PRO A 151 -3.40 -12.66 -13.57
N ASP A 152 -2.21 -13.24 -13.70
CA ASP A 152 -1.33 -13.06 -14.85
C ASP A 152 -2.06 -13.32 -16.17
N ASN A 153 -1.85 -12.43 -17.15
CA ASN A 153 -2.51 -12.48 -18.44
C ASN A 153 -1.56 -12.03 -19.56
N LYS A 154 -1.15 -12.97 -20.41
CA LYS A 154 -0.19 -12.72 -21.50
C LYS A 154 -0.70 -11.74 -22.55
N ASP A 155 -2.01 -11.68 -22.78
CA ASP A 155 -2.61 -10.76 -23.76
C ASP A 155 -2.55 -9.32 -23.24
N VAL A 156 -2.79 -9.12 -21.93
CA VAL A 156 -2.59 -7.81 -21.28
C VAL A 156 -1.10 -7.41 -21.33
N ASP A 157 -0.21 -8.36 -21.01
CA ASP A 157 1.25 -8.10 -21.06
C ASP A 157 1.70 -7.67 -22.46
N ALA A 158 1.15 -8.28 -23.52
CA ALA A 158 1.47 -7.93 -24.90
C ALA A 158 1.02 -6.51 -25.26
N ILE A 159 -0.15 -6.08 -24.80
CA ILE A 159 -0.62 -4.70 -25.01
C ILE A 159 0.26 -3.72 -24.27
N VAL A 160 0.57 -3.98 -22.99
CA VAL A 160 1.48 -3.16 -22.19
C VAL A 160 2.85 -3.04 -22.87
N ALA A 161 3.41 -4.16 -23.33
CA ALA A 161 4.69 -4.18 -24.04
C ALA A 161 4.68 -3.36 -25.34
N LYS A 162 3.55 -3.28 -26.04
CA LYS A 162 3.38 -2.43 -27.24
C LYS A 162 3.61 -0.96 -26.90
N TYR A 163 2.96 -0.47 -25.84
CA TYR A 163 3.04 0.97 -25.46
C TYR A 163 4.36 1.35 -24.81
N THR A 164 4.94 0.46 -24.01
CA THR A 164 6.19 0.74 -23.27
C THR A 164 7.44 0.78 -24.13
N LYS A 165 7.33 0.38 -25.40
CA LYS A 165 8.37 0.62 -26.44
C LYS A 165 8.36 2.05 -26.97
N GLY A 166 7.26 2.77 -26.81
CA GLY A 166 7.11 4.14 -27.26
C GLY A 166 7.62 5.15 -26.22
N THR A 167 7.62 6.42 -26.65
CA THR A 167 7.99 7.54 -25.77
C THR A 167 6.96 7.70 -24.65
N PRO A 168 7.40 7.72 -23.38
CA PRO A 168 6.50 7.93 -22.25
C PRO A 168 6.00 9.38 -22.19
N GLU A 169 4.84 9.56 -21.60
CA GLU A 169 4.29 10.86 -21.22
C GLU A 169 5.08 11.48 -20.07
N TYR A 170 5.37 10.67 -19.03
CA TYR A 170 6.27 11.04 -17.94
C TYR A 170 7.38 10.02 -17.79
N ASP A 171 8.58 10.51 -17.47
CA ASP A 171 9.74 9.68 -17.15
C ASP A 171 10.68 10.48 -16.25
N TYR A 172 10.72 10.12 -14.97
CA TYR A 172 11.58 10.78 -13.99
C TYR A 172 12.05 9.83 -12.92
N THR A 173 13.16 10.16 -12.29
CA THR A 173 13.67 9.48 -11.11
C THR A 173 13.49 10.42 -9.90
N ALA A 174 12.74 9.96 -8.90
CA ALA A 174 12.49 10.74 -7.70
C ALA A 174 13.79 10.88 -6.89
N GLU A 175 14.20 12.10 -6.59
CA GLU A 175 15.46 12.38 -5.87
C GLU A 175 15.46 11.78 -4.46
N LEU A 176 14.30 11.73 -3.82
CA LEU A 176 14.15 11.30 -2.44
C LEU A 176 14.53 9.82 -2.20
N ASP A 177 14.18 8.94 -3.14
CA ASP A 177 14.32 7.49 -2.97
C ASP A 177 15.06 6.80 -4.13
N GLY A 178 15.35 7.56 -5.20
CA GLY A 178 16.03 7.04 -6.39
C GLY A 178 15.17 6.10 -7.26
N PHE A 179 13.87 6.03 -7.01
CA PHE A 179 12.97 5.20 -7.80
C PHE A 179 12.54 5.92 -9.08
N ARG A 180 12.54 5.19 -10.20
CA ARG A 180 12.09 5.72 -11.48
C ARG A 180 10.62 5.47 -11.66
N HIS A 181 9.90 6.50 -12.13
CA HIS A 181 8.49 6.49 -12.44
C HIS A 181 8.29 6.82 -13.91
N THR A 182 7.59 5.95 -14.62
CA THR A 182 7.36 6.11 -16.06
C THR A 182 5.87 5.92 -16.35
N PHE A 183 5.31 6.73 -17.26
CA PHE A 183 3.88 6.78 -17.48
C PHE A 183 3.59 6.90 -18.99
N TRP A 184 2.67 6.08 -19.51
CA TRP A 184 2.21 6.08 -20.90
C TRP A 184 0.70 6.20 -20.96
N ILE A 185 0.22 6.70 -22.09
CA ILE A 185 -1.20 6.84 -22.37
C ILE A 185 -1.61 5.75 -23.36
N ILE A 186 -2.70 5.04 -23.06
CA ILE A 186 -3.36 4.11 -23.98
C ILE A 186 -4.59 4.82 -24.53
N ASP A 187 -4.54 5.26 -25.78
CA ASP A 187 -5.62 6.03 -26.41
C ASP A 187 -6.19 5.41 -27.68
N ASP A 188 -5.66 4.25 -28.11
CA ASP A 188 -6.23 3.45 -29.18
C ASP A 188 -7.50 2.74 -28.71
N ASP A 189 -8.62 2.98 -29.41
CA ASP A 189 -9.93 2.47 -28.98
C ASP A 189 -10.02 0.94 -29.02
N ALA A 190 -9.31 0.28 -29.96
CA ALA A 190 -9.27 -1.16 -30.05
C ALA A 190 -8.53 -1.79 -28.88
N ASP A 191 -7.40 -1.20 -28.45
CA ASP A 191 -6.65 -1.66 -27.28
C ASP A 191 -7.43 -1.40 -25.98
N ILE A 192 -8.10 -0.25 -25.86
CA ILE A 192 -8.97 0.07 -24.72
C ILE A 192 -10.10 -0.96 -24.62
N GLN A 193 -10.78 -1.27 -25.71
CA GLN A 193 -11.83 -2.30 -25.74
C GLN A 193 -11.25 -3.66 -25.36
N ARG A 194 -10.12 -4.05 -25.94
CA ARG A 194 -9.50 -5.35 -25.68
C ARG A 194 -9.09 -5.53 -24.21
N ILE A 195 -8.50 -4.50 -23.58
CA ILE A 195 -8.18 -4.52 -22.15
C ILE A 195 -9.44 -4.69 -21.31
N THR A 196 -10.50 -3.95 -21.63
CA THR A 196 -11.79 -4.05 -20.93
C THR A 196 -12.36 -5.46 -20.99
N GLU A 197 -12.33 -6.10 -22.17
CA GLU A 197 -12.78 -7.48 -22.36
C GLU A 197 -11.91 -8.49 -21.60
N LEU A 198 -10.59 -8.33 -21.61
CA LEU A 198 -9.66 -9.20 -20.89
C LEU A 198 -9.90 -9.14 -19.37
N PHE A 199 -10.10 -7.95 -18.81
CA PHE A 199 -10.44 -7.80 -17.41
C PHE A 199 -11.83 -8.36 -17.08
N ALA A 200 -12.81 -8.21 -17.99
CA ALA A 200 -14.15 -8.79 -17.79
C ALA A 200 -14.12 -10.32 -17.62
N ALA A 201 -13.16 -10.99 -18.23
CA ALA A 201 -12.96 -12.44 -18.11
C ALA A 201 -12.23 -12.85 -16.81
N MET A 202 -11.63 -11.92 -16.07
CA MET A 202 -10.93 -12.23 -14.81
C MET A 202 -11.94 -12.47 -13.68
N PRO A 203 -11.76 -13.52 -12.85
CA PRO A 203 -12.71 -13.84 -11.78
C PRO A 203 -12.59 -12.90 -10.58
N ALA A 204 -11.41 -12.37 -10.32
CA ALA A 204 -11.12 -11.53 -9.16
C ALA A 204 -9.93 -10.61 -9.39
N MET A 205 -9.85 -9.55 -8.59
CA MET A 205 -8.63 -8.78 -8.31
C MET A 205 -8.37 -8.76 -6.81
N TYR A 206 -7.15 -8.41 -6.42
CA TYR A 206 -6.69 -8.46 -5.03
C TYR A 206 -6.13 -7.10 -4.63
N ILE A 207 -6.57 -6.57 -3.49
CA ILE A 207 -6.00 -5.34 -2.96
C ILE A 207 -4.59 -5.66 -2.45
N ALA A 208 -3.57 -5.05 -3.04
CA ALA A 208 -2.19 -5.13 -2.56
C ALA A 208 -1.92 -4.06 -1.49
N ASP A 209 -2.29 -2.82 -1.75
CA ASP A 209 -2.15 -1.69 -0.83
C ASP A 209 -3.32 -0.71 -0.99
N GLY A 210 -3.60 0.07 0.05
CA GLY A 210 -4.69 1.06 0.04
C GLY A 210 -6.06 0.50 0.39
N HIS A 211 -6.17 -0.41 1.37
CA HIS A 211 -7.45 -0.96 1.84
C HIS A 211 -8.41 0.14 2.31
N HIS A 212 -7.93 1.14 3.07
CA HIS A 212 -8.76 2.27 3.53
C HIS A 212 -9.23 3.16 2.36
N ARG A 213 -8.35 3.42 1.38
CA ARG A 213 -8.71 4.18 0.18
C ARG A 213 -9.72 3.44 -0.69
N SER A 214 -9.57 2.12 -0.85
CA SER A 214 -10.51 1.28 -1.59
C SER A 214 -11.89 1.28 -0.93
N ALA A 215 -11.95 1.07 0.39
CA ALA A 215 -13.18 1.09 1.15
C ALA A 215 -13.87 2.47 1.04
N ALA A 216 -13.13 3.55 1.27
CA ALA A 216 -13.67 4.92 1.21
C ALA A 216 -14.24 5.24 -0.18
N ALA A 217 -13.51 4.93 -1.25
CA ALA A 217 -13.97 5.17 -2.61
C ALA A 217 -15.25 4.39 -2.94
N ALA A 218 -15.31 3.11 -2.57
CA ALA A 218 -16.47 2.26 -2.81
C ALA A 218 -17.70 2.71 -2.01
N LEU A 219 -17.53 3.03 -0.72
CA LEU A 219 -18.62 3.49 0.13
C LEU A 219 -19.19 4.84 -0.32
N VAL A 220 -18.35 5.80 -0.68
CA VAL A 220 -18.79 7.09 -1.21
C VAL A 220 -19.50 6.91 -2.56
N GLY A 221 -19.01 6.03 -3.43
CA GLY A 221 -19.69 5.69 -4.68
C GLY A 221 -21.08 5.11 -4.44
N ALA A 222 -21.20 4.18 -3.50
CA ALA A 222 -22.50 3.61 -3.11
C ALA A 222 -23.46 4.65 -2.47
N GLU A 223 -22.95 5.59 -1.67
CA GLU A 223 -23.73 6.71 -1.15
C GLU A 223 -24.30 7.58 -2.28
N LYS A 224 -23.45 7.97 -3.24
CA LYS A 224 -23.85 8.79 -4.40
C LYS A 224 -24.90 8.08 -5.26
N ALA A 225 -24.76 6.77 -5.46
CA ALA A 225 -25.75 5.96 -6.17
C ALA A 225 -27.12 6.00 -5.49
N LYS A 226 -27.15 5.88 -4.16
CA LYS A 226 -28.41 5.96 -3.38
C LYS A 226 -29.05 7.34 -3.39
N GLN A 227 -28.23 8.40 -3.49
CA GLN A 227 -28.69 9.79 -3.49
C GLN A 227 -29.16 10.25 -4.87
N ASN A 228 -28.79 9.57 -5.94
CA ASN A 228 -29.16 9.94 -7.30
C ASN A 228 -30.46 9.22 -7.73
N PRO A 229 -31.59 9.93 -7.84
CA PRO A 229 -32.86 9.32 -8.27
C PRO A 229 -32.83 8.84 -9.74
N ASN A 230 -31.88 9.34 -10.53
CA ASN A 230 -31.69 8.97 -11.93
C ASN A 230 -30.47 8.05 -12.13
N HIS A 231 -30.09 7.30 -11.09
CA HIS A 231 -28.97 6.38 -11.14
C HIS A 231 -29.15 5.31 -12.23
N ARG A 232 -28.11 5.13 -13.08
CA ARG A 232 -28.10 4.18 -14.21
C ARG A 232 -27.02 3.10 -14.04
N GLY A 233 -25.98 3.35 -13.25
CA GLY A 233 -24.86 2.44 -13.01
C GLY A 233 -23.64 2.66 -13.91
N ASP A 234 -23.66 3.67 -14.78
CA ASP A 234 -22.56 4.07 -15.66
C ASP A 234 -21.90 5.39 -15.25
N GLU A 235 -22.42 6.04 -14.22
CA GLU A 235 -21.87 7.28 -13.69
C GLU A 235 -20.46 7.08 -13.11
N GLU A 236 -19.63 8.13 -13.16
CA GLU A 236 -18.22 8.09 -12.73
C GLU A 236 -18.04 7.63 -11.27
N TYR A 237 -18.97 8.00 -10.37
CA TYR A 237 -18.91 7.59 -8.96
C TYR A 237 -19.12 6.08 -8.73
N ASN A 238 -19.59 5.33 -9.73
CA ASN A 238 -19.66 3.86 -9.66
C ASN A 238 -18.30 3.18 -9.90
N PHE A 239 -17.28 3.96 -10.16
CA PHE A 239 -15.93 3.49 -10.44
C PHE A 239 -14.93 4.27 -9.60
N PHE A 240 -13.80 3.64 -9.28
CA PHE A 240 -12.71 4.28 -8.54
C PHE A 240 -11.36 3.90 -9.11
N MET A 241 -10.44 4.84 -9.02
CA MET A 241 -9.13 4.74 -9.68
C MET A 241 -8.22 3.73 -9.00
N ALA A 242 -7.71 2.78 -9.79
CA ALA A 242 -6.78 1.75 -9.36
C ALA A 242 -5.61 1.63 -10.33
N VAL A 243 -4.43 1.30 -9.80
CA VAL A 243 -3.29 0.81 -10.58
C VAL A 243 -3.20 -0.70 -10.37
N CYS A 244 -3.40 -1.45 -11.44
CA CYS A 244 -3.49 -2.90 -11.42
C CYS A 244 -2.25 -3.53 -12.04
N PHE A 245 -1.56 -4.38 -11.27
CA PHE A 245 -0.34 -5.08 -11.70
C PHE A 245 -0.60 -6.57 -11.85
N PRO A 246 0.05 -7.25 -12.80
CA PRO A 246 0.03 -8.71 -12.82
C PRO A 246 0.73 -9.24 -11.56
N ALA A 247 0.15 -10.26 -10.93
CA ALA A 247 0.61 -10.79 -9.65
C ALA A 247 2.09 -11.23 -9.69
N ASN A 248 2.56 -11.77 -10.83
CA ASN A 248 3.94 -12.23 -10.99
C ASN A 248 5.00 -11.11 -11.02
N GLN A 249 4.61 -9.85 -11.20
CA GLN A 249 5.52 -8.70 -11.15
C GLN A 249 5.69 -8.13 -9.75
N LEU A 250 4.80 -8.48 -8.81
CA LEU A 250 4.79 -7.92 -7.47
C LEU A 250 5.65 -8.74 -6.51
N THR A 251 6.31 -8.05 -5.61
CA THR A 251 7.07 -8.64 -4.53
C THR A 251 6.64 -8.00 -3.21
N ILE A 252 6.28 -8.86 -2.25
CA ILE A 252 6.05 -8.44 -0.88
C ILE A 252 7.39 -8.51 -0.17
N ILE A 253 7.77 -7.45 0.53
CA ILE A 253 8.96 -7.41 1.36
C ILE A 253 8.62 -7.62 2.83
N ASP A 254 9.62 -7.93 3.62
CA ASP A 254 9.49 -8.23 5.03
C ASP A 254 8.90 -7.05 5.84
N TYR A 255 8.11 -7.38 6.84
CA TYR A 255 7.57 -6.44 7.81
C TYR A 255 7.98 -6.89 9.21
N ASN A 256 8.97 -6.23 9.79
CA ASN A 256 9.68 -6.66 10.97
C ASN A 256 9.10 -6.03 12.24
N ARG A 257 9.44 -6.60 13.41
CA ARG A 257 8.97 -6.18 14.72
C ARG A 257 10.13 -5.76 15.59
N VAL A 258 9.90 -4.73 16.42
CA VAL A 258 10.80 -4.33 17.49
C VAL A 258 10.00 -4.16 18.77
N VAL A 259 10.56 -4.59 19.92
CA VAL A 259 9.85 -4.60 21.20
C VAL A 259 10.71 -3.94 22.28
N LYS A 260 10.07 -3.13 23.13
CA LYS A 260 10.75 -2.30 24.15
C LYS A 260 11.33 -3.07 25.32
N ASP A 261 10.74 -4.23 25.67
CA ASP A 261 11.14 -5.02 26.84
C ASP A 261 10.95 -6.52 26.62
N LEU A 262 11.42 -7.33 27.52
CA LEU A 262 11.29 -8.79 27.52
C LEU A 262 10.26 -9.30 28.53
N ASN A 263 9.29 -8.47 28.92
CA ASN A 263 8.26 -8.85 29.90
C ASN A 263 8.85 -9.32 31.26
N GLY A 264 9.89 -8.61 31.72
CA GLY A 264 10.58 -8.90 32.99
C GLY A 264 11.60 -10.04 32.93
N LEU A 265 11.82 -10.65 31.76
CA LEU A 265 12.83 -11.72 31.61
C LEU A 265 14.22 -11.14 31.35
N SER A 266 15.26 -11.86 31.80
CA SER A 266 16.62 -11.64 31.31
C SER A 266 16.78 -12.14 29.86
N ASP A 267 17.87 -11.75 29.21
CA ASP A 267 18.18 -12.23 27.87
C ASP A 267 18.30 -13.75 27.81
N GLU A 268 18.92 -14.37 28.84
CA GLU A 268 19.10 -15.81 28.94
C GLU A 268 17.77 -16.54 29.14
N GLU A 269 16.91 -16.00 30.02
CA GLU A 269 15.58 -16.58 30.29
C GLU A 269 14.70 -16.48 29.02
N PHE A 270 14.77 -15.37 28.29
CA PHE A 270 14.04 -15.19 27.05
C PHE A 270 14.48 -16.20 25.98
N LEU A 271 15.79 -16.33 25.75
CA LEU A 271 16.35 -17.32 24.81
C LEU A 271 15.99 -18.76 25.20
N LYS A 272 15.98 -19.06 26.50
CA LYS A 272 15.57 -20.38 27.01
C LYS A 272 14.10 -20.67 26.72
N LYS A 273 13.20 -19.70 26.95
CA LYS A 273 11.77 -19.83 26.61
C LYS A 273 11.53 -19.98 25.11
N LEU A 274 12.29 -19.26 24.26
CA LEU A 274 12.22 -19.45 22.81
C LEU A 274 12.57 -20.89 22.38
N SER A 275 13.48 -21.55 23.09
CA SER A 275 13.90 -22.92 22.80
C SER A 275 12.80 -23.97 23.02
N ASP A 276 11.69 -23.63 23.66
CA ASP A 276 10.54 -24.54 23.79
C ASP A 276 9.90 -24.79 22.41
N ASP A 277 9.73 -23.74 21.60
CA ASP A 277 9.00 -23.78 20.33
C ASP A 277 9.91 -23.65 19.10
N PHE A 278 11.15 -23.18 19.29
CA PHE A 278 12.10 -22.92 18.19
C PHE A 278 13.43 -23.66 18.40
N ILE A 279 14.09 -23.97 17.29
CA ILE A 279 15.52 -24.28 17.28
C ILE A 279 16.24 -22.93 17.26
N VAL A 280 16.97 -22.62 18.33
CA VAL A 280 17.67 -21.34 18.51
C VAL A 280 19.16 -21.52 18.25
N GLU A 281 19.71 -20.78 17.31
CA GLU A 281 21.14 -20.81 16.97
C GLU A 281 21.72 -19.40 16.95
N LYS A 282 22.78 -19.17 17.73
CA LYS A 282 23.50 -17.90 17.74
C LYS A 282 24.29 -17.74 16.43
N LYS A 283 24.11 -16.60 15.74
CA LYS A 283 24.81 -16.24 14.48
C LYS A 283 25.91 -15.19 14.70
N GLY A 284 25.95 -14.51 15.83
CA GLY A 284 26.95 -13.48 16.14
C GLY A 284 26.50 -12.06 15.80
N ALA A 285 27.48 -11.15 15.65
CA ALA A 285 27.23 -9.72 15.48
C ALA A 285 26.84 -9.31 14.05
N GLU A 286 27.16 -10.13 13.06
CA GLU A 286 26.85 -9.87 11.65
C GLU A 286 25.37 -10.09 11.37
N ILE A 287 24.78 -9.23 10.51
CA ILE A 287 23.37 -9.30 10.15
C ILE A 287 23.06 -10.69 9.57
N PHE A 288 22.12 -11.35 10.21
CA PHE A 288 21.54 -12.61 9.75
C PHE A 288 20.10 -12.35 9.26
N LYS A 289 19.82 -12.67 7.99
CA LYS A 289 18.51 -12.51 7.37
C LYS A 289 17.83 -13.88 7.22
N PRO A 290 16.51 -14.02 7.55
CA PRO A 290 15.77 -15.24 7.27
C PRO A 290 15.84 -15.59 5.78
N SER A 291 16.02 -16.84 5.45
CA SER A 291 16.17 -17.33 4.07
C SER A 291 14.99 -18.13 3.55
N ARG A 292 14.06 -18.51 4.43
CA ARG A 292 12.92 -19.38 4.12
C ARG A 292 11.77 -19.17 5.09
N LEU A 293 10.60 -19.70 4.75
CA LEU A 293 9.44 -19.78 5.65
C LEU A 293 9.81 -20.52 6.93
N HIS A 294 9.22 -20.06 8.06
CA HIS A 294 9.38 -20.59 9.41
C HIS A 294 10.77 -20.41 10.02
N GLU A 295 11.62 -19.64 9.35
CA GLU A 295 12.88 -19.14 9.88
C GLU A 295 12.75 -17.64 10.17
N PHE A 296 13.17 -17.24 11.37
CA PHE A 296 13.16 -15.87 11.86
C PHE A 296 14.58 -15.45 12.22
N SER A 297 14.86 -14.15 12.18
CA SER A 297 16.06 -13.58 12.79
C SER A 297 15.68 -12.79 14.02
N LEU A 298 16.40 -13.02 15.11
CA LEU A 298 16.26 -12.27 16.36
C LEU A 298 17.54 -11.49 16.61
N TYR A 299 17.44 -10.20 16.93
CA TYR A 299 18.56 -9.40 17.41
C TYR A 299 18.38 -9.03 18.87
N LEU A 300 19.30 -9.48 19.71
CA LEU A 300 19.26 -9.31 21.17
C LEU A 300 20.69 -9.23 21.72
N GLY A 301 20.95 -8.27 22.60
CA GLY A 301 22.22 -8.18 23.32
C GLY A 301 23.46 -8.14 22.41
N GLY A 302 23.39 -7.46 21.29
CA GLY A 302 24.48 -7.32 20.32
C GLY A 302 24.70 -8.53 19.40
N ASN A 303 23.80 -9.53 19.44
CA ASN A 303 23.92 -10.73 18.62
C ASN A 303 22.64 -11.04 17.84
N TRP A 304 22.83 -11.58 16.65
CA TRP A 304 21.78 -12.20 15.85
C TRP A 304 21.65 -13.68 16.18
N TYR A 305 20.41 -14.14 16.14
CA TYR A 305 20.03 -15.55 16.34
C TYR A 305 19.12 -15.98 15.20
N SER A 306 19.30 -17.21 14.72
CA SER A 306 18.32 -17.89 13.87
C SER A 306 17.33 -18.61 14.78
N LEU A 307 16.03 -18.42 14.50
CA LEU A 307 14.93 -19.15 15.14
C LEU A 307 14.22 -19.94 14.05
N VAL A 308 14.22 -21.25 14.15
CA VAL A 308 13.45 -22.13 13.23
C VAL A 308 12.31 -22.77 14.03
N ALA A 309 11.07 -22.51 13.61
CA ALA A 309 9.90 -23.07 14.28
C ALA A 309 9.94 -24.60 14.24
N LYS A 310 9.75 -25.25 15.40
CA LYS A 310 9.76 -26.71 15.50
C LYS A 310 8.52 -27.32 14.83
N PRO A 311 8.62 -28.51 14.23
CA PRO A 311 7.46 -29.25 13.75
C PRO A 311 6.39 -29.39 14.83
N GLY A 312 5.12 -29.21 14.48
CA GLY A 312 3.98 -29.30 15.39
C GLY A 312 3.67 -28.03 16.19
N THR A 313 4.46 -26.95 16.04
CA THR A 313 4.17 -25.65 16.66
C THR A 313 3.22 -24.79 15.81
N TYR A 314 2.95 -25.18 14.60
CA TYR A 314 2.01 -24.55 13.67
C TYR A 314 1.30 -25.62 12.81
N ASN A 315 0.19 -25.24 12.19
CA ASN A 315 -0.63 -26.15 11.37
C ASN A 315 -0.51 -25.76 9.89
N ASP A 316 0.11 -26.62 9.08
CA ASP A 316 0.28 -26.44 7.63
C ASP A 316 -1.05 -26.37 6.86
N ASN A 317 -2.13 -26.93 7.42
CA ASN A 317 -3.46 -26.91 6.81
C ASN A 317 -4.30 -25.69 7.19
N ASP A 318 -3.82 -24.84 8.09
CA ASP A 318 -4.46 -23.58 8.43
C ASP A 318 -3.79 -22.44 7.67
N PRO A 319 -4.48 -21.82 6.67
CA PRO A 319 -3.87 -20.80 5.82
C PRO A 319 -3.41 -19.55 6.58
N ILE A 320 -3.98 -19.27 7.75
CA ILE A 320 -3.57 -18.17 8.64
C ILE A 320 -2.55 -18.66 9.67
N GLY A 321 -2.77 -19.82 10.27
CA GLY A 321 -1.91 -20.39 11.29
C GLY A 321 -0.50 -20.73 10.81
N VAL A 322 -0.34 -21.03 9.52
CA VAL A 322 0.94 -21.33 8.88
C VAL A 322 1.80 -20.11 8.58
N LEU A 323 1.24 -18.91 8.65
CA LEU A 323 1.96 -17.67 8.38
C LEU A 323 3.01 -17.38 9.46
N ASP A 324 4.20 -16.97 9.06
CA ASP A 324 5.26 -16.59 9.99
C ASP A 324 4.85 -15.46 10.94
N VAL A 325 4.05 -14.52 10.46
CA VAL A 325 3.46 -13.46 11.28
C VAL A 325 2.55 -14.04 12.38
N THR A 326 1.77 -15.07 12.10
CA THR A 326 0.91 -15.74 13.07
C THR A 326 1.73 -16.56 14.07
N ILE A 327 2.71 -17.32 13.57
CA ILE A 327 3.61 -18.12 14.41
C ILE A 327 4.34 -17.23 15.41
N SER A 328 4.96 -16.15 14.94
CA SER A 328 5.68 -15.22 15.82
C SER A 328 4.75 -14.49 16.79
N SER A 329 3.54 -14.11 16.36
CA SER A 329 2.56 -13.45 17.21
C SER A 329 2.10 -14.37 18.35
N ASN A 330 1.83 -15.63 18.06
CA ASN A 330 1.36 -16.59 19.07
C ASN A 330 2.48 -17.07 19.99
N LEU A 331 3.62 -17.45 19.44
CA LEU A 331 4.67 -18.16 20.19
C LEU A 331 5.69 -17.22 20.86
N ILE A 332 5.91 -16.03 20.31
CA ILE A 332 6.88 -15.05 20.82
C ILE A 332 6.16 -13.88 21.49
N LEU A 333 5.34 -13.17 20.72
CA LEU A 333 4.76 -11.91 21.17
C LEU A 333 3.72 -12.11 22.27
N ASP A 334 2.78 -13.04 22.10
CA ASP A 334 1.77 -13.34 23.13
C ASP A 334 2.35 -14.25 24.22
N LYS A 335 2.79 -15.45 23.87
CA LYS A 335 3.18 -16.49 24.84
C LYS A 335 4.32 -16.07 25.76
N ILE A 336 5.35 -15.38 25.25
CA ILE A 336 6.54 -15.00 26.02
C ILE A 336 6.48 -13.53 26.46
N LEU A 337 6.19 -12.61 25.53
CA LEU A 337 6.24 -11.18 25.79
C LEU A 337 4.90 -10.59 26.29
N GLY A 338 3.82 -11.37 26.27
CA GLY A 338 2.51 -10.94 26.76
C GLY A 338 1.83 -9.86 25.90
N ILE A 339 2.27 -9.69 24.64
CA ILE A 339 1.68 -8.76 23.67
C ILE A 339 0.57 -9.47 22.92
N LYS A 340 -0.69 -9.24 23.34
CA LYS A 340 -1.88 -9.91 22.80
C LYS A 340 -2.50 -9.17 21.62
N ASP A 341 -2.47 -7.85 21.65
CA ASP A 341 -3.04 -7.03 20.59
C ASP A 341 -1.96 -6.12 19.97
N LEU A 342 -1.52 -6.49 18.79
CA LEU A 342 -0.49 -5.79 18.03
C LEU A 342 -0.90 -4.36 17.60
N ARG A 343 -2.19 -4.02 17.66
CA ARG A 343 -2.70 -2.71 17.23
C ARG A 343 -2.66 -1.67 18.33
N SER A 344 -2.75 -2.13 19.58
CA SER A 344 -2.91 -1.25 20.75
C SER A 344 -1.75 -1.28 21.73
N ASP A 345 -0.93 -2.34 21.75
CA ASP A 345 0.21 -2.45 22.67
C ASP A 345 1.32 -1.48 22.26
N LYS A 346 1.69 -0.57 23.17
CA LYS A 346 2.70 0.46 22.95
C LYS A 346 4.15 -0.03 23.12
N ARG A 347 4.36 -1.28 23.50
CA ARG A 347 5.68 -1.88 23.64
C ARG A 347 6.23 -2.41 22.32
N ILE A 348 5.38 -2.63 21.31
CA ILE A 348 5.76 -3.09 19.99
C ILE A 348 5.68 -1.96 18.95
N ASP A 349 6.64 -1.98 18.03
CA ASP A 349 6.61 -1.16 16.83
C ASP A 349 7.03 -2.00 15.60
N PHE A 350 6.78 -1.48 14.41
CA PHE A 350 6.95 -2.20 13.16
C PHE A 350 7.92 -1.48 12.23
N VAL A 351 8.77 -2.25 11.54
CA VAL A 351 9.78 -1.73 10.63
C VAL A 351 9.63 -2.41 9.27
N GLY A 352 9.25 -1.65 8.24
CA GLY A 352 9.18 -2.16 6.87
C GLY A 352 10.56 -2.53 6.35
N GLY A 353 10.63 -3.63 5.60
CA GLY A 353 11.88 -4.19 5.07
C GLY A 353 12.67 -3.26 4.16
N ILE A 354 12.03 -2.20 3.63
CA ILE A 354 12.70 -1.15 2.85
C ILE A 354 13.82 -0.47 3.65
N ARG A 355 13.71 -0.42 4.98
CA ARG A 355 14.73 0.17 5.87
C ARG A 355 15.91 -0.78 6.14
N GLY A 356 15.77 -2.06 5.75
CA GLY A 356 16.76 -3.12 5.98
C GLY A 356 16.90 -3.54 7.44
N LEU A 357 17.62 -4.64 7.67
CA LEU A 357 17.85 -5.19 9.02
C LEU A 357 18.81 -4.33 9.86
N GLY A 358 19.60 -3.47 9.22
CA GLY A 358 20.44 -2.49 9.91
C GLY A 358 19.63 -1.51 10.78
N GLU A 359 18.41 -1.16 10.37
CA GLU A 359 17.52 -0.32 11.18
C GLU A 359 17.09 -1.03 12.46
N LEU A 360 16.82 -2.34 12.40
CA LEU A 360 16.51 -3.15 13.57
C LEU A 360 17.65 -3.13 14.58
N LYS A 361 18.87 -3.39 14.08
CA LYS A 361 20.10 -3.34 14.89
C LYS A 361 20.28 -1.98 15.55
N LYS A 362 20.14 -0.89 14.78
CA LYS A 362 20.27 0.49 15.25
C LYS A 362 19.29 0.79 16.39
N ARG A 363 18.02 0.44 16.27
CA ARG A 363 16.98 0.70 17.27
C ARG A 363 17.19 -0.08 18.57
N VAL A 364 17.78 -1.26 18.48
CA VAL A 364 18.14 -2.06 19.68
C VAL A 364 19.43 -1.52 20.31
N ASP A 365 20.48 -1.27 19.53
CA ASP A 365 21.77 -0.80 20.03
C ASP A 365 21.67 0.61 20.67
N SER A 366 20.75 1.46 20.20
CA SER A 366 20.48 2.77 20.80
C SER A 366 19.77 2.71 22.15
N GLY A 367 19.23 1.55 22.54
CA GLY A 367 18.41 1.37 23.73
C GLY A 367 16.96 1.85 23.57
N GLU A 368 16.54 2.28 22.38
CA GLU A 368 15.14 2.60 22.07
C GLU A 368 14.25 1.35 22.19
N MET A 369 14.76 0.22 21.72
CA MET A 369 14.13 -1.08 21.76
C MET A 369 15.05 -2.10 22.43
N LYS A 370 14.48 -3.14 23.01
CA LYS A 370 15.23 -4.21 23.68
C LYS A 370 15.57 -5.37 22.73
N VAL A 371 14.65 -5.69 21.84
CA VAL A 371 14.75 -6.85 20.93
C VAL A 371 14.11 -6.55 19.60
N ALA A 372 14.66 -7.12 18.55
CA ALA A 372 14.11 -7.05 17.20
C ALA A 372 13.89 -8.45 16.62
N LEU A 373 12.82 -8.58 15.84
CA LEU A 373 12.44 -9.82 15.16
C LEU A 373 12.23 -9.53 13.68
N ALA A 374 13.02 -10.18 12.84
CA ALA A 374 12.86 -10.14 11.39
C ALA A 374 12.17 -11.41 10.88
N LEU A 375 11.19 -11.22 9.99
CA LEU A 375 10.40 -12.29 9.40
C LEU A 375 10.80 -12.51 7.95
N TYR A 376 10.59 -13.74 7.46
CA TYR A 376 10.62 -14.01 6.03
C TYR A 376 9.33 -13.42 5.38
N PRO A 377 9.43 -12.74 4.23
CA PRO A 377 8.26 -12.08 3.62
C PRO A 377 7.20 -13.08 3.16
N VAL A 378 5.94 -12.69 3.30
CA VAL A 378 4.79 -13.41 2.73
C VAL A 378 4.88 -13.39 1.20
N SER A 379 4.52 -14.49 0.54
CA SER A 379 4.46 -14.55 -0.91
C SER A 379 3.12 -14.02 -1.47
N MET A 380 3.13 -13.57 -2.73
CA MET A 380 1.90 -13.23 -3.46
C MET A 380 0.92 -14.41 -3.49
N LYS A 381 1.44 -15.65 -3.62
CA LYS A 381 0.59 -16.84 -3.58
C LYS A 381 -0.13 -16.99 -2.24
N GLN A 382 0.55 -16.81 -1.12
CA GLN A 382 -0.09 -16.88 0.21
C GLN A 382 -1.16 -15.79 0.37
N LEU A 383 -0.88 -14.56 -0.10
CA LEU A 383 -1.87 -13.48 -0.06
C LEU A 383 -3.12 -13.83 -0.86
N ILE A 384 -2.96 -14.32 -2.09
CA ILE A 384 -4.05 -14.70 -2.98
C ILE A 384 -4.85 -15.85 -2.37
N ASP A 385 -4.20 -16.90 -1.92
CA ASP A 385 -4.85 -18.08 -1.32
C ASP A 385 -5.69 -17.68 -0.10
N ILE A 386 -5.18 -16.80 0.75
CA ILE A 386 -5.91 -16.30 1.92
C ILE A 386 -7.11 -15.46 1.52
N ALA A 387 -6.91 -14.50 0.61
CA ALA A 387 -7.99 -13.63 0.13
C ALA A 387 -9.09 -14.43 -0.58
N ASP A 388 -8.74 -15.48 -1.32
CA ASP A 388 -9.69 -16.37 -1.99
C ASP A 388 -10.57 -17.17 -1.03
N THR A 389 -10.06 -17.50 0.15
CA THR A 389 -10.84 -18.18 1.21
C THR A 389 -11.71 -17.23 2.02
N GLY A 390 -11.63 -15.92 1.77
CA GLY A 390 -12.31 -14.90 2.58
C GLY A 390 -11.71 -14.67 3.96
N ASN A 391 -10.54 -15.24 4.23
CA ASN A 391 -9.80 -15.02 5.46
C ASN A 391 -9.08 -13.67 5.44
N ILE A 392 -8.75 -13.18 6.64
CA ILE A 392 -8.04 -11.93 6.85
C ILE A 392 -6.68 -12.23 7.48
N MET A 393 -5.64 -11.61 6.96
CA MET A 393 -4.29 -11.68 7.52
C MET A 393 -4.19 -10.91 8.84
N PRO A 394 -3.33 -11.33 9.76
CA PRO A 394 -2.95 -10.50 10.90
C PRO A 394 -2.47 -9.10 10.45
N PRO A 395 -2.59 -8.08 11.32
CA PRO A 395 -2.11 -6.75 10.96
C PRO A 395 -0.59 -6.73 10.72
N LYS A 396 -0.15 -5.84 9.81
CA LYS A 396 1.27 -5.66 9.51
C LYS A 396 1.95 -6.93 8.97
N THR A 397 1.26 -7.60 8.05
CA THR A 397 1.75 -8.81 7.36
C THR A 397 2.42 -8.51 6.04
N THR A 398 1.88 -7.56 5.27
CA THR A 398 2.33 -7.25 3.90
C THR A 398 2.93 -5.85 3.81
N TRP A 399 4.00 -5.74 3.05
CA TRP A 399 4.61 -4.46 2.68
C TRP A 399 5.00 -4.50 1.21
N PHE A 400 4.37 -3.63 0.41
CA PHE A 400 4.66 -3.49 -1.01
C PHE A 400 5.54 -2.27 -1.29
N GLU A 401 6.59 -2.45 -2.09
CA GLU A 401 7.43 -1.39 -2.61
C GLU A 401 7.66 -1.59 -4.13
N PRO A 402 7.82 -0.49 -4.88
CA PRO A 402 7.67 0.92 -4.50
C PRO A 402 6.22 1.28 -4.14
N LYS A 403 6.04 2.28 -3.26
CA LYS A 403 4.71 2.88 -3.03
C LYS A 403 4.28 3.66 -4.26
N LEU A 404 3.00 3.56 -4.64
CA LEU A 404 2.46 4.34 -5.74
C LEU A 404 2.60 5.84 -5.46
N ARG A 405 3.03 6.60 -6.46
CA ARG A 405 2.94 8.08 -6.39
C ARG A 405 1.51 8.51 -6.62
N SER A 406 1.09 9.51 -5.87
CA SER A 406 -0.15 10.24 -6.08
C SER A 406 0.10 11.46 -6.96
N GLY A 407 -0.87 11.88 -7.74
CA GLY A 407 -0.79 13.09 -8.57
C GLY A 407 -0.31 12.88 -9.99
N LEU A 408 -0.02 11.65 -10.42
CA LEU A 408 0.26 11.37 -11.84
C LEU A 408 -1.02 11.42 -12.69
N VAL A 409 -2.11 10.99 -12.11
CA VAL A 409 -3.46 11.06 -12.67
C VAL A 409 -4.49 10.98 -11.55
N ILE A 410 -5.62 11.63 -11.71
CA ILE A 410 -6.72 11.75 -10.76
C ILE A 410 -8.03 11.43 -11.49
N HIS A 411 -8.96 10.77 -10.82
CA HIS A 411 -10.29 10.46 -11.34
C HIS A 411 -11.35 11.31 -10.66
N LYS A 412 -12.10 12.11 -11.43
CA LYS A 412 -13.26 12.86 -10.96
C LYS A 412 -14.51 11.99 -10.97
N LEU A 413 -15.37 12.16 -9.98
CA LEU A 413 -16.61 11.37 -9.81
C LEU A 413 -17.83 11.97 -10.54
N SER A 414 -17.62 13.03 -11.31
CA SER A 414 -18.65 13.68 -12.15
C SER A 414 -18.04 14.30 -13.40
#